data_471cd0bdeabae318af92ed5ab7550169
#
_entry.id   471cd0bdeabae318af92ed5ab7550169
#
_cell.length_a   1.000
_cell.length_b   1.000
_cell.length_c   1.000
_cell.angle_alpha   90.00
_cell.angle_beta   90.00
_cell.angle_gamma   90.00
#
_symmetry.space_group_name_H-M   'P 1'
#
loop_
_entity.id
_entity.type
_entity.pdbx_description
1 polymer ?
#
loop_
_entity_poly.entity_id
_entity_poly.type
_entity_poly.pdbx_seq_one_letter_code
_entity_poly.pdbx_strand_id
1 'polypeptide(L)'
;MGYKIAVVPGDGIGQEITSEAVRVLKAVDATFSLGLSYETRDAGGTAYDAYGTPLPEDTLAVCKASDGVLFGAVGGTKWDAVEPALRPERAILGLRKGLGLYANLRPVKVADALIEHSPLKPDLVRGVDLVIVRELIGGIYFGEKCESEHVDGVERAWDMENYSVPEVERIARLAFETARLRRSKVTSVDKANVLATSRLWRRTVTGLAKDYADVELDHLYVDNCAMQLAVRPTQFDVVVTGNLFGDILSDEAAVIGGSIGLMPSASIGTGTSLFEPIHGSAPDIAGQGIANPLGTILSAAMLLRYALNEETAADAIEAAVDAALADGMRTADIYLADTGCTKVGTQDMTDAVLRHL
;
A
#
# COMPACT_ATOMS: atom_id res chain seq x y z
N MET A 1 -13.38 23.82 10.30
CA MET A 1 -12.08 23.44 10.90
C MET A 1 -11.26 22.84 9.78
N GLY A 2 -9.98 23.16 9.67
CA GLY A 2 -9.13 22.54 8.66
C GLY A 2 -8.51 21.23 9.17
N TYR A 3 -8.00 20.42 8.24
CA TYR A 3 -7.33 19.16 8.54
C TYR A 3 -5.81 19.32 8.60
N LYS A 4 -5.16 18.55 9.45
CA LYS A 4 -3.70 18.51 9.59
C LYS A 4 -3.17 17.19 9.01
N ILE A 5 -2.27 17.29 8.03
CA ILE A 5 -1.62 16.15 7.38
C ILE A 5 -0.14 16.12 7.77
N ALA A 6 0.31 15.00 8.37
CA ALA A 6 1.72 14.73 8.50
C ALA A 6 2.27 14.23 7.15
N VAL A 7 3.33 14.86 6.67
CA VAL A 7 4.01 14.48 5.43
C VAL A 7 5.37 13.89 5.78
N VAL A 8 5.59 12.64 5.44
CA VAL A 8 6.83 11.90 5.75
C VAL A 8 7.42 11.35 4.45
N PRO A 9 8.25 12.14 3.73
CA PRO A 9 8.77 11.74 2.42
C PRO A 9 9.66 10.49 2.45
N GLY A 10 10.45 10.33 3.50
CA GLY A 10 11.37 9.20 3.65
C GLY A 10 12.61 9.31 2.74
N ASP A 11 12.92 8.25 2.01
CA ASP A 11 14.17 8.07 1.25
C ASP A 11 13.94 7.97 -0.27
N GLY A 12 15.02 8.12 -1.03
CA GLY A 12 15.04 7.87 -2.47
C GLY A 12 13.99 8.67 -3.24
N ILE A 13 13.22 8.00 -4.09
CA ILE A 13 12.13 8.64 -4.86
C ILE A 13 11.01 9.17 -3.97
N GLY A 14 10.91 8.73 -2.71
CA GLY A 14 9.90 9.20 -1.76
C GLY A 14 9.87 10.73 -1.63
N GLN A 15 11.02 11.41 -1.70
CA GLN A 15 11.13 12.85 -1.65
C GLN A 15 10.39 13.53 -2.82
N GLU A 16 10.62 13.07 -4.05
CA GLU A 16 10.03 13.66 -5.24
C GLU A 16 8.56 13.32 -5.40
N ILE A 17 8.15 12.05 -5.25
CA ILE A 17 6.75 11.63 -5.44
C ILE A 17 5.81 12.22 -4.38
N THR A 18 6.29 12.35 -3.12
CA THR A 18 5.49 12.95 -2.05
C THR A 18 5.30 14.45 -2.27
N SER A 19 6.35 15.15 -2.75
CA SER A 19 6.24 16.56 -3.15
C SER A 19 5.15 16.76 -4.20
N GLU A 20 5.08 15.88 -5.19
CA GLU A 20 4.09 15.93 -6.26
C GLU A 20 2.67 15.63 -5.75
N ALA A 21 2.51 14.65 -4.88
CA ALA A 21 1.21 14.37 -4.26
C ALA A 21 0.71 15.55 -3.39
N VAL A 22 1.60 16.24 -2.69
CA VAL A 22 1.26 17.47 -1.94
C VAL A 22 0.84 18.60 -2.89
N ARG A 23 1.43 18.72 -4.10
CA ARG A 23 0.98 19.68 -5.13
C ARG A 23 -0.47 19.42 -5.52
N VAL A 24 -0.82 18.15 -5.75
CA VAL A 24 -2.20 17.74 -6.10
C VAL A 24 -3.16 18.04 -4.93
N LEU A 25 -2.79 17.68 -3.69
CA LEU A 25 -3.60 18.00 -2.51
C LEU A 25 -3.85 19.50 -2.34
N LYS A 26 -2.86 20.36 -2.62
CA LYS A 26 -3.02 21.83 -2.59
C LYS A 26 -4.00 22.33 -3.66
N ALA A 27 -3.98 21.76 -4.86
CA ALA A 27 -4.93 22.12 -5.91
C ALA A 27 -6.37 21.72 -5.54
N VAL A 28 -6.52 20.51 -4.98
CA VAL A 28 -7.82 20.02 -4.49
C VAL A 28 -8.32 20.87 -3.31
N ASP A 29 -7.44 21.22 -2.39
CA ASP A 29 -7.80 22.12 -1.27
C ASP A 29 -8.31 23.48 -1.76
N ALA A 30 -7.67 24.05 -2.78
CA ALA A 30 -8.13 25.31 -3.39
C ALA A 30 -9.51 25.18 -4.06
N THR A 31 -9.80 24.02 -4.67
CA THR A 31 -11.07 23.74 -5.36
C THR A 31 -12.21 23.46 -4.37
N PHE A 32 -11.95 22.63 -3.36
CA PHE A 32 -12.98 22.14 -2.42
C PHE A 32 -12.98 22.86 -1.06
N SER A 33 -12.02 23.77 -0.83
CA SER A 33 -11.92 24.59 0.41
C SER A 33 -11.83 23.74 1.69
N LEU A 34 -11.00 22.69 1.67
CA LEU A 34 -10.88 21.72 2.78
C LEU A 34 -10.10 22.28 3.97
N GLY A 35 -9.24 23.27 3.75
CA GLY A 35 -8.40 23.89 4.78
C GLY A 35 -7.25 22.98 5.22
N LEU A 36 -6.57 22.33 4.28
CA LEU A 36 -5.48 21.41 4.56
C LEU A 36 -4.22 22.15 5.04
N SER A 37 -3.63 21.66 6.11
CA SER A 37 -2.32 22.09 6.61
C SER A 37 -1.35 20.92 6.65
N TYR A 38 -0.06 21.21 6.42
CA TYR A 38 0.96 20.17 6.25
C TYR A 38 2.09 20.35 7.24
N GLU A 39 2.49 19.27 7.88
CA GLU A 39 3.68 19.25 8.75
C GLU A 39 4.62 18.15 8.29
N THR A 40 5.80 18.54 7.77
CA THR A 40 6.79 17.60 7.23
C THR A 40 7.74 17.13 8.33
N ARG A 41 8.05 15.82 8.34
CA ARG A 41 9.00 15.17 9.25
C ARG A 41 9.83 14.13 8.50
N ASP A 42 11.04 13.91 8.99
CA ASP A 42 11.95 12.90 8.46
C ASP A 42 11.68 11.53 9.06
N ALA A 43 11.88 10.49 8.24
CA ALA A 43 11.91 9.10 8.64
C ALA A 43 12.84 8.30 7.70
N GLY A 44 13.15 7.07 8.06
CA GLY A 44 14.00 6.20 7.26
C GLY A 44 15.48 6.49 7.38
N GLY A 45 16.22 6.26 6.32
CA GLY A 45 17.66 6.49 6.25
C GLY A 45 18.05 7.97 6.32
N THR A 46 17.22 8.84 5.77
CA THR A 46 17.38 10.31 5.88
C THR A 46 17.35 10.74 7.33
N ALA A 47 16.40 10.22 8.12
CA ALA A 47 16.34 10.50 9.56
C ALA A 47 17.51 9.86 10.32
N TYR A 48 17.92 8.65 9.95
CA TYR A 48 19.09 8.00 10.55
C TYR A 48 20.36 8.83 10.33
N ASP A 49 20.58 9.34 9.15
CA ASP A 49 21.76 10.18 8.86
C ASP A 49 21.77 11.49 9.67
N ALA A 50 20.60 12.08 9.90
CA ALA A 50 20.47 13.35 10.60
C ALA A 50 20.45 13.22 12.13
N TYR A 51 19.81 12.15 12.64
CA TYR A 51 19.47 12.04 14.08
C TYR A 51 19.97 10.74 14.73
N GLY A 52 20.57 9.80 13.96
CA GLY A 52 21.04 8.49 14.46
C GLY A 52 19.92 7.49 14.74
N THR A 53 18.69 7.79 14.33
CA THR A 53 17.52 6.90 14.46
C THR A 53 16.65 6.99 13.21
N PRO A 54 16.13 5.84 12.68
CA PRO A 54 15.26 5.87 11.51
C PRO A 54 13.86 6.43 11.79
N LEU A 55 13.42 6.47 13.05
CA LEU A 55 12.14 7.05 13.46
C LEU A 55 12.35 7.94 14.70
N PRO A 56 12.54 9.26 14.54
CA PRO A 56 12.55 10.21 15.64
C PRO A 56 11.23 10.22 16.41
N GLU A 57 11.30 10.42 17.74
CA GLU A 57 10.09 10.49 18.59
C GLU A 57 9.15 11.63 18.17
N ASP A 58 9.72 12.77 17.73
CA ASP A 58 8.97 13.92 17.24
C ASP A 58 8.18 13.57 15.96
N THR A 59 8.76 12.79 15.03
CA THR A 59 8.05 12.30 13.83
C THR A 59 6.84 11.47 14.22
N LEU A 60 6.99 10.53 15.15
CA LEU A 60 5.87 9.71 15.62
C LEU A 60 4.81 10.55 16.35
N ALA A 61 5.23 11.53 17.13
CA ALA A 61 4.33 12.44 17.86
C ALA A 61 3.48 13.28 16.89
N VAL A 62 4.10 13.85 15.84
CA VAL A 62 3.41 14.61 14.79
C VAL A 62 2.43 13.73 14.02
N CYS A 63 2.84 12.51 13.65
CA CYS A 63 1.94 11.56 12.99
C CYS A 63 0.70 11.23 13.83
N LYS A 64 0.88 11.03 15.15
CA LYS A 64 -0.23 10.78 16.09
C LYS A 64 -1.18 11.97 16.25
N ALA A 65 -0.67 13.19 16.10
CA ALA A 65 -1.41 14.43 16.30
C ALA A 65 -2.06 14.95 15.00
N SER A 66 -1.91 14.26 13.89
CA SER A 66 -2.46 14.62 12.57
C SER A 66 -3.73 13.84 12.26
N ASP A 67 -4.53 14.33 11.31
CA ASP A 67 -5.75 13.67 10.83
C ASP A 67 -5.43 12.54 9.84
N GLY A 68 -4.27 12.59 9.18
CA GLY A 68 -3.75 11.57 8.30
C GLY A 68 -2.24 11.72 8.08
N VAL A 69 -1.58 10.62 7.70
CA VAL A 69 -0.15 10.60 7.36
C VAL A 69 0.00 10.27 5.89
N LEU A 70 0.63 11.16 5.11
CA LEU A 70 1.10 10.86 3.77
C LEU A 70 2.57 10.47 3.84
N PHE A 71 2.86 9.23 3.50
CA PHE A 71 4.19 8.64 3.57
C PHE A 71 4.74 8.36 2.17
N GLY A 72 6.03 8.60 1.95
CA GLY A 72 6.68 8.29 0.67
C GLY A 72 7.22 6.87 0.64
N ALA A 73 8.53 6.72 0.86
CA ALA A 73 9.17 5.41 0.86
C ALA A 73 10.40 5.41 1.76
N VAL A 74 10.86 4.24 2.22
CA VAL A 74 12.10 4.13 3.01
C VAL A 74 12.96 2.98 2.48
N GLY A 75 14.26 3.07 2.78
CA GLY A 75 15.24 2.06 2.41
C GLY A 75 16.29 2.56 1.41
N GLY A 76 17.32 1.76 1.22
CA GLY A 76 18.38 2.01 0.25
C GLY A 76 19.67 1.30 0.61
N THR A 77 20.44 0.89 -0.41
CA THR A 77 21.68 0.11 -0.25
C THR A 77 22.75 0.82 0.58
N LYS A 78 22.66 2.14 0.70
CA LYS A 78 23.53 2.96 1.58
C LYS A 78 23.54 2.47 3.03
N TRP A 79 22.42 1.91 3.50
CA TRP A 79 22.23 1.53 4.91
C TRP A 79 22.24 0.01 5.15
N ASP A 80 22.62 -0.81 4.15
CA ASP A 80 22.67 -2.28 4.27
C ASP A 80 23.59 -2.76 5.39
N ALA A 81 24.70 -2.01 5.63
CA ALA A 81 25.67 -2.32 6.66
C ALA A 81 25.30 -1.81 8.06
N VAL A 82 24.17 -1.07 8.19
CA VAL A 82 23.70 -0.55 9.49
C VAL A 82 23.08 -1.69 10.30
N GLU A 83 23.25 -1.61 11.63
CA GLU A 83 22.64 -2.55 12.57
C GLU A 83 21.15 -2.75 12.26
N PRO A 84 20.63 -3.98 12.23
CA PRO A 84 19.24 -4.28 11.84
C PRO A 84 18.18 -3.49 12.60
N ALA A 85 18.44 -3.12 13.85
CA ALA A 85 17.54 -2.30 14.67
C ALA A 85 17.44 -0.82 14.21
N LEU A 86 18.43 -0.35 13.45
CA LEU A 86 18.54 1.04 12.98
C LEU A 86 18.38 1.19 11.46
N ARG A 87 18.05 0.13 10.75
CA ARG A 87 17.80 0.19 9.30
C ARG A 87 16.58 1.04 8.97
N PRO A 88 16.54 1.70 7.80
CA PRO A 88 15.43 2.58 7.38
C PRO A 88 14.04 1.95 7.50
N GLU A 89 13.90 0.67 7.19
CA GLU A 89 12.63 -0.07 7.23
C GLU A 89 12.01 -0.12 8.64
N ARG A 90 12.83 0.09 9.68
CA ARG A 90 12.33 0.20 11.06
C ARG A 90 11.43 1.41 11.28
N ALA A 91 11.57 2.45 10.44
CA ALA A 91 10.69 3.61 10.50
C ALA A 91 9.24 3.24 10.20
N ILE A 92 8.98 2.58 9.08
CA ILE A 92 7.59 2.22 8.72
C ILE A 92 7.02 1.17 9.68
N LEU A 93 7.81 0.19 10.12
CA LEU A 93 7.37 -0.79 11.12
C LEU A 93 7.04 -0.11 12.45
N GLY A 94 7.85 0.87 12.88
CA GLY A 94 7.63 1.67 14.07
C GLY A 94 6.38 2.54 13.97
N LEU A 95 6.13 3.19 12.83
CA LEU A 95 4.92 3.96 12.57
C LEU A 95 3.68 3.05 12.62
N ARG A 96 3.68 1.92 11.92
CA ARG A 96 2.55 0.96 11.92
C ARG A 96 2.21 0.52 13.35
N LYS A 97 3.21 0.15 14.15
CA LYS A 97 3.04 -0.20 15.57
C LYS A 97 2.59 0.98 16.40
N GLY A 98 3.25 2.13 16.27
CA GLY A 98 3.01 3.32 17.09
C GLY A 98 1.65 3.98 16.84
N LEU A 99 1.09 3.85 15.64
CA LEU A 99 -0.23 4.32 15.24
C LEU A 99 -1.32 3.22 15.37
N GLY A 100 -0.96 1.99 15.74
CA GLY A 100 -1.91 0.89 15.90
C GLY A 100 -2.56 0.44 14.59
N LEU A 101 -1.80 0.49 13.49
CA LEU A 101 -2.28 0.15 12.14
C LEU A 101 -2.23 -1.36 11.94
N TYR A 102 -3.36 -2.01 11.90
CA TYR A 102 -3.46 -3.48 11.79
C TYR A 102 -3.86 -3.98 10.39
N ALA A 103 -4.37 -3.11 9.54
CA ALA A 103 -4.85 -3.45 8.21
C ALA A 103 -4.18 -2.58 7.14
N ASN A 104 -3.80 -3.17 6.02
CA ASN A 104 -3.35 -2.44 4.84
C ASN A 104 -4.26 -2.79 3.67
N LEU A 105 -4.94 -1.78 3.13
CA LEU A 105 -5.78 -1.87 1.96
C LEU A 105 -4.94 -1.56 0.73
N ARG A 106 -4.85 -2.50 -0.21
CA ARG A 106 -4.13 -2.38 -1.48
C ARG A 106 -5.10 -2.60 -2.65
N PRO A 107 -5.75 -1.55 -3.17
CA PRO A 107 -6.61 -1.66 -4.33
C PRO A 107 -5.78 -1.91 -5.60
N VAL A 108 -6.27 -2.79 -6.46
CA VAL A 108 -5.70 -3.09 -7.77
C VAL A 108 -6.80 -2.89 -8.79
N LYS A 109 -6.70 -1.82 -9.56
CA LYS A 109 -7.61 -1.49 -10.66
C LYS A 109 -6.80 -1.33 -11.93
N VAL A 110 -7.20 -2.00 -13.00
CA VAL A 110 -6.57 -1.82 -14.31
C VAL A 110 -7.31 -0.72 -15.06
N ALA A 111 -6.65 0.42 -15.25
CA ALA A 111 -7.19 1.50 -16.06
C ALA A 111 -7.29 1.07 -17.54
N ASP A 112 -8.40 1.41 -18.20
CA ASP A 112 -8.62 1.05 -19.62
C ASP A 112 -7.47 1.51 -20.53
N ALA A 113 -6.89 2.66 -20.25
CA ALA A 113 -5.75 3.21 -20.99
C ALA A 113 -4.44 2.42 -20.80
N LEU A 114 -4.38 1.48 -19.83
CA LEU A 114 -3.19 0.70 -19.49
C LEU A 114 -3.36 -0.81 -19.73
N ILE A 115 -4.47 -1.25 -20.29
CA ILE A 115 -4.72 -2.69 -20.54
C ILE A 115 -3.58 -3.35 -21.32
N GLU A 116 -3.06 -2.67 -22.34
CA GLU A 116 -1.96 -3.17 -23.18
C GLU A 116 -0.59 -3.15 -22.46
N HIS A 117 -0.49 -2.52 -21.27
CA HIS A 117 0.74 -2.48 -20.46
C HIS A 117 0.83 -3.67 -19.50
N SER A 118 -0.27 -4.36 -19.27
CA SER A 118 -0.26 -5.56 -18.45
C SER A 118 0.60 -6.66 -19.10
N PRO A 119 1.37 -7.44 -18.33
CA PRO A 119 2.07 -8.61 -18.84
C PRO A 119 1.11 -9.74 -19.21
N LEU A 120 -0.14 -9.66 -18.78
CA LEU A 120 -1.20 -10.61 -19.12
C LEU A 120 -1.94 -10.17 -20.38
N LYS A 121 -2.63 -11.12 -21.00
CA LYS A 121 -3.46 -10.81 -22.18
C LYS A 121 -4.57 -9.80 -21.82
N PRO A 122 -4.90 -8.85 -22.70
CA PRO A 122 -5.93 -7.84 -22.48
C PRO A 122 -7.25 -8.37 -21.97
N ASP A 123 -7.75 -9.48 -22.52
CA ASP A 123 -9.02 -10.10 -22.12
C ASP A 123 -9.03 -10.63 -20.68
N LEU A 124 -7.85 -10.92 -20.10
CA LEU A 124 -7.74 -11.40 -18.72
C LEU A 124 -7.78 -10.24 -17.72
N VAL A 125 -7.32 -9.06 -18.11
CA VAL A 125 -7.14 -7.92 -17.19
C VAL A 125 -8.22 -6.85 -17.32
N ARG A 126 -8.98 -6.86 -18.40
CA ARG A 126 -10.09 -5.92 -18.59
C ARG A 126 -11.13 -6.07 -17.48
N GLY A 127 -11.38 -4.96 -16.77
CA GLY A 127 -12.33 -4.90 -15.67
C GLY A 127 -11.81 -5.52 -14.36
N VAL A 128 -10.50 -5.73 -14.23
CA VAL A 128 -9.90 -6.07 -12.93
C VAL A 128 -10.07 -4.88 -11.99
N ASP A 129 -10.72 -5.14 -10.87
CA ASP A 129 -10.93 -4.22 -9.77
C ASP A 129 -11.07 -5.06 -8.49
N LEU A 130 -9.99 -5.19 -7.74
CA LEU A 130 -9.95 -5.96 -6.49
C LEU A 130 -9.24 -5.18 -5.39
N VAL A 131 -9.46 -5.56 -4.14
CA VAL A 131 -8.73 -5.02 -2.98
C VAL A 131 -8.11 -6.17 -2.20
N ILE A 132 -6.81 -6.07 -1.92
CA ILE A 132 -6.13 -6.97 -0.98
C ILE A 132 -6.12 -6.31 0.39
N VAL A 133 -6.74 -6.95 1.36
CA VAL A 133 -6.78 -6.58 2.78
C VAL A 133 -5.74 -7.43 3.50
N ARG A 134 -4.55 -6.83 3.69
CA ARG A 134 -3.38 -7.45 4.32
C ARG A 134 -3.39 -7.16 5.82
N GLU A 135 -3.29 -8.18 6.67
CA GLU A 135 -2.97 -7.99 8.08
C GLU A 135 -1.55 -7.42 8.21
N LEU A 136 -1.32 -6.47 9.13
CA LEU A 136 -0.13 -5.63 9.06
C LEU A 136 0.82 -5.72 10.26
N ILE A 137 0.36 -6.12 11.43
CA ILE A 137 1.16 -6.10 12.69
C ILE A 137 1.23 -7.45 13.40
N GLY A 138 0.81 -8.53 12.73
CA GLY A 138 0.95 -9.91 13.19
C GLY A 138 1.84 -10.74 12.28
N GLY A 139 1.80 -12.05 12.51
CA GLY A 139 2.49 -13.04 11.71
C GLY A 139 4.02 -13.04 11.91
N ILE A 140 4.71 -13.55 10.90
CA ILE A 140 6.16 -13.80 10.94
C ILE A 140 7.00 -12.50 11.04
N TYR A 141 6.49 -11.37 10.55
CA TYR A 141 7.22 -10.09 10.57
C TYR A 141 7.37 -9.52 11.99
N PHE A 142 6.43 -9.83 12.88
CA PHE A 142 6.37 -9.33 14.25
C PHE A 142 6.55 -10.42 15.32
N GLY A 143 6.68 -11.67 14.92
CA GLY A 143 6.96 -12.79 15.81
C GLY A 143 8.38 -12.75 16.38
N GLU A 144 8.61 -13.65 17.33
CA GLU A 144 9.96 -13.88 17.85
C GLU A 144 10.87 -14.39 16.72
N LYS A 145 12.14 -14.01 16.80
CA LYS A 145 13.13 -14.40 15.80
C LYS A 145 14.50 -14.59 16.42
N CYS A 146 15.29 -15.41 15.79
CA CYS A 146 16.70 -15.61 16.12
C CYS A 146 17.51 -15.50 14.84
N GLU A 147 18.37 -14.48 14.78
CA GLU A 147 19.22 -14.21 13.61
C GLU A 147 20.32 -15.27 13.45
N SER A 148 20.86 -15.78 14.57
CA SER A 148 21.86 -16.85 14.57
C SER A 148 21.95 -17.52 15.95
N GLU A 149 21.83 -18.85 15.97
CA GLU A 149 22.14 -19.70 17.12
C GLU A 149 22.92 -20.94 16.65
N HIS A 150 23.74 -21.52 17.54
CA HIS A 150 24.45 -22.76 17.23
C HIS A 150 23.89 -23.91 18.06
N VAL A 151 23.34 -24.92 17.40
CA VAL A 151 22.86 -26.16 18.02
C VAL A 151 23.63 -27.34 17.45
N ASP A 152 24.32 -28.09 18.30
CA ASP A 152 25.17 -29.22 17.92
C ASP A 152 26.25 -28.86 16.85
N GLY A 153 26.79 -27.61 16.92
CA GLY A 153 27.78 -27.09 15.99
C GLY A 153 27.24 -26.63 14.65
N VAL A 154 25.90 -26.64 14.45
CA VAL A 154 25.24 -26.16 13.24
C VAL A 154 24.60 -24.80 13.51
N GLU A 155 24.91 -23.82 12.67
CA GLU A 155 24.27 -22.49 12.70
C GLU A 155 22.83 -22.59 12.20
N ARG A 156 21.91 -21.95 12.93
CA ARG A 156 20.48 -21.87 12.62
C ARG A 156 19.97 -20.46 12.80
N ALA A 157 18.97 -20.09 12.00
CA ALA A 157 18.15 -18.92 12.18
C ALA A 157 16.67 -19.31 12.09
N TRP A 158 15.78 -18.57 12.79
CA TRP A 158 14.35 -18.87 12.74
C TRP A 158 13.50 -17.62 13.00
N ASP A 159 12.29 -17.63 12.41
CA ASP A 159 11.24 -16.65 12.65
C ASP A 159 9.96 -17.38 13.04
N MET A 160 9.26 -16.89 14.05
CA MET A 160 8.01 -17.47 14.54
C MET A 160 6.81 -16.78 13.89
N GLU A 161 5.98 -17.55 13.20
CA GLU A 161 4.68 -17.07 12.77
C GLU A 161 3.64 -17.29 13.88
N ASN A 162 2.96 -16.20 14.29
CA ASN A 162 1.96 -16.23 15.33
C ASN A 162 0.75 -15.38 14.95
N TYR A 163 -0.46 -15.92 15.14
CA TYR A 163 -1.73 -15.23 15.03
C TYR A 163 -2.67 -15.63 16.16
N SER A 164 -3.39 -14.66 16.70
CA SER A 164 -4.47 -14.86 17.68
C SER A 164 -5.84 -14.68 17.04
N VAL A 165 -6.89 -15.22 17.67
CA VAL A 165 -8.27 -15.04 17.19
C VAL A 165 -8.66 -13.56 17.04
N PRO A 166 -8.43 -12.67 18.04
CA PRO A 166 -8.78 -11.24 17.89
C PRO A 166 -8.09 -10.54 16.72
N GLU A 167 -6.83 -10.90 16.40
CA GLU A 167 -6.11 -10.34 15.26
C GLU A 167 -6.78 -10.73 13.94
N VAL A 168 -7.15 -12.00 13.80
CA VAL A 168 -7.84 -12.48 12.60
C VAL A 168 -9.25 -11.91 12.50
N GLU A 169 -10.00 -11.83 13.61
CA GLU A 169 -11.36 -11.28 13.60
C GLU A 169 -11.38 -9.81 13.16
N ARG A 170 -10.49 -8.95 13.69
CA ARG A 170 -10.50 -7.52 13.34
C ARG A 170 -10.22 -7.28 11.87
N ILE A 171 -9.27 -8.02 11.27
CA ILE A 171 -8.95 -7.85 9.85
C ILE A 171 -10.03 -8.46 8.95
N ALA A 172 -10.62 -9.59 9.35
CA ALA A 172 -11.71 -10.21 8.62
C ALA A 172 -12.98 -9.34 8.64
N ARG A 173 -13.32 -8.71 9.77
CA ARG A 173 -14.43 -7.74 9.84
C ARG A 173 -14.24 -6.62 8.83
N LEU A 174 -13.06 -6.02 8.79
CA LEU A 174 -12.77 -4.97 7.81
C LEU A 174 -12.93 -5.48 6.38
N ALA A 175 -12.50 -6.69 6.07
CA ALA A 175 -12.65 -7.27 4.74
C ALA A 175 -14.12 -7.49 4.36
N PHE A 176 -14.94 -8.00 5.29
CA PHE A 176 -16.39 -8.17 5.06
C PHE A 176 -17.08 -6.82 4.88
N GLU A 177 -16.79 -5.82 5.72
CA GLU A 177 -17.35 -4.47 5.58
C GLU A 177 -16.92 -3.82 4.24
N THR A 178 -15.65 -3.99 3.86
CA THR A 178 -15.17 -3.53 2.55
C THR A 178 -15.93 -4.20 1.41
N ALA A 179 -16.18 -5.52 1.49
CA ALA A 179 -16.90 -6.26 0.45
C ALA A 179 -18.37 -5.79 0.30
N ARG A 180 -19.05 -5.42 1.40
CA ARG A 180 -20.40 -4.84 1.38
C ARG A 180 -20.49 -3.55 0.56
N LEU A 181 -19.42 -2.76 0.55
CA LEU A 181 -19.32 -1.53 -0.25
C LEU A 181 -18.93 -1.79 -1.71
N ARG A 182 -18.67 -3.06 -2.07
CA ARG A 182 -18.20 -3.50 -3.39
C ARG A 182 -19.14 -4.58 -3.97
N ARG A 183 -18.58 -5.72 -4.37
CA ARG A 183 -19.35 -6.81 -5.03
C ARG A 183 -19.77 -7.93 -4.08
N SER A 184 -19.72 -7.68 -2.77
CA SER A 184 -20.15 -8.61 -1.71
C SER A 184 -19.48 -9.99 -1.76
N LYS A 185 -18.17 -10.03 -2.08
CA LYS A 185 -17.38 -11.26 -2.09
C LYS A 185 -16.06 -11.12 -1.36
N VAL A 186 -15.78 -12.05 -0.43
CA VAL A 186 -14.49 -12.17 0.27
C VAL A 186 -13.83 -13.49 -0.11
N THR A 187 -12.57 -13.43 -0.54
CA THR A 187 -11.69 -14.59 -0.70
C THR A 187 -10.66 -14.59 0.43
N SER A 188 -10.80 -15.50 1.38
CA SER A 188 -9.83 -15.67 2.47
C SER A 188 -8.68 -16.58 2.02
N VAL A 189 -7.45 -16.06 2.11
CA VAL A 189 -6.26 -16.75 1.61
C VAL A 189 -5.35 -17.16 2.77
N ASP A 190 -4.95 -18.42 2.77
CA ASP A 190 -4.15 -19.05 3.83
C ASP A 190 -3.33 -20.26 3.31
N LYS A 191 -2.64 -20.96 4.21
CA LYS A 191 -1.96 -22.24 3.94
C LYS A 191 -2.40 -23.32 4.95
N ALA A 192 -3.71 -23.48 5.16
CA ALA A 192 -4.30 -24.32 6.20
C ALA A 192 -3.98 -25.81 6.05
N ASN A 193 -3.63 -26.28 4.84
CA ASN A 193 -3.18 -27.66 4.63
C ASN A 193 -1.84 -27.96 5.32
N VAL A 194 -1.03 -26.92 5.66
CA VAL A 194 0.29 -27.08 6.27
C VAL A 194 0.37 -26.37 7.64
N LEU A 195 0.03 -25.07 7.71
CA LEU A 195 0.31 -24.22 8.85
C LEU A 195 -0.80 -24.25 9.91
N ALA A 196 -0.41 -24.29 11.18
CA ALA A 196 -1.34 -24.23 12.32
C ALA A 196 -2.01 -22.84 12.41
N THR A 197 -1.25 -21.78 12.19
CA THR A 197 -1.73 -20.39 12.14
C THR A 197 -2.79 -20.19 11.05
N SER A 198 -2.59 -20.76 9.87
CA SER A 198 -3.56 -20.74 8.79
C SER A 198 -4.83 -21.55 9.07
N ARG A 199 -4.74 -22.65 9.83
CA ARG A 199 -5.93 -23.37 10.30
C ARG A 199 -6.73 -22.56 11.32
N LEU A 200 -6.05 -21.82 12.21
CA LEU A 200 -6.71 -20.85 13.10
C LEU A 200 -7.37 -19.74 12.29
N TRP A 201 -6.66 -19.15 11.33
CA TRP A 201 -7.16 -18.12 10.40
C TRP A 201 -8.46 -18.56 9.74
N ARG A 202 -8.43 -19.69 9.02
CA ARG A 202 -9.58 -20.21 8.27
C ARG A 202 -10.81 -20.44 9.13
N ARG A 203 -10.65 -21.11 10.28
CA ARG A 203 -11.80 -21.37 11.17
C ARG A 203 -12.37 -20.09 11.79
N THR A 204 -11.53 -19.08 12.08
CA THR A 204 -11.97 -17.80 12.62
C THR A 204 -12.74 -17.01 11.58
N VAL A 205 -12.22 -16.87 10.35
CA VAL A 205 -12.91 -16.19 9.23
C VAL A 205 -14.22 -16.91 8.92
N THR A 206 -14.23 -18.24 8.85
CA THR A 206 -15.47 -19.04 8.63
C THR A 206 -16.50 -18.82 9.75
N GLY A 207 -16.03 -18.73 10.99
CA GLY A 207 -16.91 -18.45 12.13
C GLY A 207 -17.57 -17.08 12.04
N LEU A 208 -16.79 -16.06 11.67
CA LEU A 208 -17.23 -14.68 11.54
C LEU A 208 -18.18 -14.47 10.35
N ALA A 209 -18.04 -15.22 9.26
CA ALA A 209 -18.89 -15.11 8.07
C ALA A 209 -20.37 -15.32 8.37
N LYS A 210 -20.72 -15.96 9.48
CA LYS A 210 -22.12 -16.12 9.92
C LYS A 210 -22.81 -14.79 10.23
N ASP A 211 -22.04 -13.77 10.62
CA ASP A 211 -22.52 -12.41 10.89
C ASP A 211 -22.65 -11.58 9.59
N TYR A 212 -22.20 -12.13 8.46
CA TYR A 212 -22.13 -11.50 7.14
C TYR A 212 -22.77 -12.37 6.06
N ALA A 213 -23.98 -12.86 6.31
CA ALA A 213 -24.70 -13.77 5.40
C ALA A 213 -25.01 -13.18 4.01
N ASP A 214 -24.87 -11.87 3.87
CA ASP A 214 -25.01 -11.09 2.63
C ASP A 214 -23.71 -11.02 1.80
N VAL A 215 -22.59 -11.58 2.30
CA VAL A 215 -21.29 -11.61 1.64
C VAL A 215 -20.88 -13.05 1.35
N GLU A 216 -20.55 -13.33 0.09
CA GLU A 216 -20.00 -14.63 -0.33
C GLU A 216 -18.59 -14.81 0.27
N LEU A 217 -18.31 -15.95 0.89
CA LEU A 217 -16.99 -16.32 1.39
C LEU A 217 -16.42 -17.51 0.65
N ASP A 218 -15.27 -17.32 0.01
CA ASP A 218 -14.43 -18.38 -0.55
C ASP A 218 -13.11 -18.51 0.23
N HIS A 219 -12.51 -19.71 0.18
CA HIS A 219 -11.18 -19.97 0.73
C HIS A 219 -10.24 -20.50 -0.34
N LEU A 220 -9.07 -19.87 -0.48
CA LEU A 220 -7.99 -20.39 -1.33
C LEU A 220 -6.72 -20.65 -0.51
N TYR A 221 -5.93 -21.63 -0.93
CA TYR A 221 -4.55 -21.71 -0.50
C TYR A 221 -3.73 -20.64 -1.25
N VAL A 222 -2.72 -20.09 -0.59
CA VAL A 222 -1.94 -18.97 -1.13
C VAL A 222 -1.30 -19.27 -2.48
N ASP A 223 -0.78 -20.48 -2.69
CA ASP A 223 -0.23 -20.94 -3.96
C ASP A 223 -1.27 -21.01 -5.08
N ASN A 224 -2.50 -21.44 -4.75
CA ASN A 224 -3.61 -21.40 -5.72
C ASN A 224 -4.06 -19.95 -5.97
N CYS A 225 -4.10 -19.09 -4.96
CA CYS A 225 -4.45 -17.69 -5.14
C CYS A 225 -3.49 -16.99 -6.09
N ALA A 226 -2.17 -17.19 -5.94
CA ALA A 226 -1.14 -16.67 -6.85
C ALA A 226 -1.40 -17.12 -8.30
N MET A 227 -1.65 -18.42 -8.53
CA MET A 227 -2.03 -18.90 -9.86
C MET A 227 -3.29 -18.24 -10.40
N GLN A 228 -4.33 -18.08 -9.55
CA GLN A 228 -5.62 -17.53 -9.96
C GLN A 228 -5.54 -16.02 -10.25
N LEU A 229 -4.67 -15.26 -9.60
CA LEU A 229 -4.39 -13.86 -9.94
C LEU A 229 -3.88 -13.74 -11.37
N ALA A 230 -3.00 -14.64 -11.81
CA ALA A 230 -2.49 -14.66 -13.20
C ALA A 230 -3.51 -15.19 -14.23
N VAL A 231 -4.37 -16.16 -13.85
CA VAL A 231 -5.24 -16.87 -14.81
C VAL A 231 -6.62 -16.22 -14.93
N ARG A 232 -7.19 -15.73 -13.83
CA ARG A 232 -8.54 -15.14 -13.77
C ARG A 232 -8.66 -14.10 -12.66
N PRO A 233 -7.94 -12.95 -12.74
CA PRO A 233 -7.93 -11.93 -11.68
C PRO A 233 -9.31 -11.29 -11.45
N THR A 234 -10.18 -11.23 -12.46
CA THR A 234 -11.52 -10.64 -12.35
C THR A 234 -12.48 -11.38 -11.42
N GLN A 235 -12.14 -12.60 -10.98
CA GLN A 235 -12.96 -13.37 -10.03
C GLN A 235 -12.88 -12.81 -8.60
N PHE A 236 -11.83 -12.03 -8.29
CA PHE A 236 -11.60 -11.48 -6.96
C PHE A 236 -12.30 -10.14 -6.79
N ASP A 237 -12.86 -9.92 -5.62
CA ASP A 237 -13.39 -8.63 -5.15
C ASP A 237 -12.57 -8.15 -3.96
N VAL A 238 -12.72 -8.79 -2.80
CA VAL A 238 -11.88 -8.53 -1.62
C VAL A 238 -11.12 -9.79 -1.26
N VAL A 239 -9.80 -9.69 -1.21
CA VAL A 239 -8.91 -10.77 -0.76
C VAL A 239 -8.41 -10.42 0.64
N VAL A 240 -8.64 -11.30 1.64
CA VAL A 240 -8.12 -11.11 3.00
C VAL A 240 -7.10 -12.17 3.33
N THR A 241 -5.95 -11.74 3.88
CA THR A 241 -4.84 -12.65 4.18
C THR A 241 -3.89 -12.10 5.24
N GLY A 242 -3.04 -12.98 5.77
CA GLY A 242 -1.98 -12.64 6.72
C GLY A 242 -0.89 -11.75 6.12
N ASN A 243 0.01 -11.30 6.98
CA ASN A 243 1.02 -10.28 6.66
C ASN A 243 1.92 -10.69 5.48
N LEU A 244 2.64 -11.81 5.59
CA LEU A 244 3.58 -12.27 4.56
C LEU A 244 2.89 -12.58 3.23
N PHE A 245 1.78 -13.32 3.27
CA PHE A 245 1.06 -13.69 2.05
C PHE A 245 0.45 -12.46 1.37
N GLY A 246 -0.04 -11.51 2.17
CA GLY A 246 -0.60 -10.24 1.68
C GLY A 246 0.45 -9.37 0.99
N ASP A 247 1.69 -9.38 1.49
CA ASP A 247 2.81 -8.68 0.85
C ASP A 247 3.07 -9.22 -0.55
N ILE A 248 3.31 -10.53 -0.63
CA ILE A 248 3.66 -11.21 -1.89
C ILE A 248 2.53 -11.10 -2.93
N LEU A 249 1.29 -11.43 -2.52
CA LEU A 249 0.15 -11.43 -3.44
C LEU A 249 -0.22 -10.02 -3.95
N SER A 250 -0.02 -8.99 -3.14
CA SER A 250 -0.32 -7.62 -3.58
C SER A 250 0.70 -7.08 -4.57
N ASP A 251 1.97 -7.46 -4.44
CA ASP A 251 3.00 -7.08 -5.41
C ASP A 251 2.80 -7.85 -6.74
N GLU A 252 2.42 -9.13 -6.68
CA GLU A 252 1.99 -9.88 -7.86
C GLU A 252 0.77 -9.22 -8.54
N ALA A 253 -0.24 -8.86 -7.77
CA ALA A 253 -1.44 -8.21 -8.28
C ALA A 253 -1.14 -6.81 -8.87
N ALA A 254 -0.17 -6.07 -8.31
CA ALA A 254 0.26 -4.78 -8.83
C ALA A 254 0.81 -4.88 -10.26
N VAL A 255 1.56 -5.92 -10.55
CA VAL A 255 2.11 -6.18 -11.90
C VAL A 255 0.98 -6.38 -12.92
N ILE A 256 -0.14 -6.96 -12.51
CA ILE A 256 -1.34 -7.11 -13.38
C ILE A 256 -1.87 -5.75 -13.82
N GLY A 257 -1.80 -4.73 -12.94
CA GLY A 257 -2.18 -3.34 -13.22
C GLY A 257 -1.23 -2.58 -14.16
N GLY A 258 -0.09 -3.18 -14.53
CA GLY A 258 0.89 -2.63 -15.46
C GLY A 258 2.14 -2.06 -14.79
N SER A 259 2.08 -1.54 -13.58
CA SER A 259 3.23 -1.07 -12.81
C SER A 259 2.92 -0.95 -11.32
N ILE A 260 3.90 -1.31 -10.49
CA ILE A 260 3.86 -1.06 -9.05
C ILE A 260 3.81 0.45 -8.71
N GLY A 261 4.31 1.30 -9.61
CA GLY A 261 4.28 2.76 -9.48
C GLY A 261 2.88 3.38 -9.55
N LEU A 262 1.86 2.59 -9.94
CA LEU A 262 0.45 3.02 -9.98
C LEU A 262 -0.32 2.69 -8.70
N MET A 263 0.28 1.94 -7.78
CA MET A 263 -0.49 1.26 -6.73
C MET A 263 -0.45 2.04 -5.42
N PRO A 264 -1.61 2.56 -4.97
CA PRO A 264 -1.73 3.18 -3.67
C PRO A 264 -1.94 2.15 -2.56
N SER A 265 -1.78 2.57 -1.32
CA SER A 265 -2.24 1.81 -0.17
C SER A 265 -2.68 2.69 1.00
N ALA A 266 -3.56 2.13 1.84
CA ALA A 266 -4.00 2.72 3.09
C ALA A 266 -3.72 1.75 4.25
N SER A 267 -2.94 2.17 5.20
CA SER A 267 -2.73 1.48 6.47
C SER A 267 -3.70 2.03 7.50
N ILE A 268 -4.65 1.22 7.95
CA ILE A 268 -5.78 1.59 8.80
C ILE A 268 -5.69 0.87 10.15
N GLY A 269 -6.12 1.55 11.21
CA GLY A 269 -6.10 0.98 12.54
C GLY A 269 -6.94 1.75 13.56
N THR A 270 -6.50 1.75 14.80
CA THR A 270 -7.19 2.43 15.91
C THR A 270 -6.73 3.88 16.10
N GLY A 271 -5.60 4.26 15.51
CA GLY A 271 -5.06 5.62 15.52
C GLY A 271 -5.11 6.28 14.15
N THR A 272 -4.25 7.29 13.96
CA THR A 272 -4.12 8.02 12.69
C THR A 272 -3.71 7.08 11.57
N SER A 273 -4.48 7.07 10.48
CA SER A 273 -4.21 6.24 9.31
C SER A 273 -3.04 6.78 8.49
N LEU A 274 -2.31 5.87 7.81
CA LEU A 274 -1.14 6.17 7.01
C LEU A 274 -1.37 5.72 5.56
N PHE A 275 -1.01 6.58 4.62
CA PHE A 275 -1.23 6.39 3.18
C PHE A 275 0.09 6.49 2.45
N GLU A 276 0.43 5.45 1.69
CA GLU A 276 1.72 5.29 1.03
C GLU A 276 1.57 4.51 -0.28
N PRO A 277 2.42 4.73 -1.30
CA PRO A 277 2.50 3.81 -2.42
C PRO A 277 3.03 2.45 -1.95
N ILE A 278 2.76 1.36 -2.67
CA ILE A 278 3.25 0.04 -2.27
C ILE A 278 4.72 -0.21 -2.61
N HIS A 279 5.27 0.56 -3.57
CA HIS A 279 6.67 0.42 -4.00
C HIS A 279 7.65 0.99 -2.96
N GLY A 280 8.91 0.57 -3.04
CA GLY A 280 10.01 1.07 -2.20
C GLY A 280 10.61 2.39 -2.69
N SER A 281 11.78 2.72 -2.15
CA SER A 281 12.48 3.99 -2.36
C SER A 281 13.22 4.12 -3.71
N ALA A 282 13.37 3.04 -4.47
CA ALA A 282 14.04 2.98 -5.78
C ALA A 282 15.28 3.90 -5.86
N PRO A 283 16.32 3.64 -5.07
CA PRO A 283 17.46 4.54 -4.92
C PRO A 283 18.27 4.74 -6.22
N ASP A 284 18.14 3.81 -7.16
CA ASP A 284 18.79 3.83 -8.48
C ASP A 284 18.25 4.92 -9.41
N ILE A 285 17.00 5.33 -9.26
CA ILE A 285 16.36 6.38 -10.05
C ILE A 285 16.06 7.66 -9.27
N ALA A 286 16.38 7.70 -7.99
CA ALA A 286 16.13 8.86 -7.12
C ALA A 286 16.81 10.13 -7.63
N GLY A 287 16.09 11.26 -7.63
CA GLY A 287 16.56 12.56 -8.10
C GLY A 287 16.67 12.71 -9.60
N GLN A 288 16.25 11.72 -10.39
CA GLN A 288 16.27 11.80 -11.86
C GLN A 288 14.97 12.38 -12.43
N GLY A 289 13.93 12.59 -11.63
CA GLY A 289 12.65 13.14 -12.08
C GLY A 289 11.89 12.22 -13.05
N ILE A 290 12.09 10.90 -12.94
CA ILE A 290 11.47 9.90 -13.83
C ILE A 290 10.54 8.93 -13.08
N ALA A 291 10.50 8.98 -11.75
CA ALA A 291 9.64 8.14 -10.94
C ALA A 291 8.15 8.43 -11.23
N ASN A 292 7.34 7.39 -11.21
CA ASN A 292 5.89 7.50 -11.37
C ASN A 292 5.26 8.05 -10.07
N PRO A 293 4.63 9.24 -10.07
CA PRO A 293 4.03 9.81 -8.87
C PRO A 293 2.61 9.31 -8.60
N LEU A 294 2.00 8.57 -9.54
CA LEU A 294 0.57 8.26 -9.51
C LEU A 294 0.16 7.40 -8.32
N GLY A 295 1.00 6.44 -7.90
CA GLY A 295 0.73 5.64 -6.70
C GLY A 295 0.61 6.51 -5.44
N THR A 296 1.48 7.51 -5.27
CA THR A 296 1.44 8.45 -4.14
C THR A 296 0.27 9.44 -4.26
N ILE A 297 -0.04 9.91 -5.47
CA ILE A 297 -1.21 10.77 -5.73
C ILE A 297 -2.50 10.02 -5.42
N LEU A 298 -2.63 8.76 -5.82
CA LEU A 298 -3.79 7.93 -5.50
C LEU A 298 -3.83 7.57 -4.00
N SER A 299 -2.67 7.43 -3.33
CA SER A 299 -2.62 7.30 -1.86
C SER A 299 -3.12 8.56 -1.17
N ALA A 300 -2.86 9.74 -1.73
CA ALA A 300 -3.44 10.99 -1.24
C ALA A 300 -4.97 11.06 -1.46
N ALA A 301 -5.49 10.50 -2.55
CA ALA A 301 -6.95 10.33 -2.72
C ALA A 301 -7.54 9.39 -1.65
N MET A 302 -6.86 8.27 -1.36
CA MET A 302 -7.27 7.39 -0.26
C MET A 302 -7.24 8.10 1.11
N LEU A 303 -6.27 9.00 1.35
CA LEU A 303 -6.21 9.82 2.56
C LEU A 303 -7.47 10.69 2.67
N LEU A 304 -7.85 11.39 1.61
CA LEU A 304 -9.06 12.21 1.60
C LEU A 304 -10.31 11.36 1.89
N ARG A 305 -10.44 10.19 1.26
CA ARG A 305 -11.60 9.30 1.39
C ARG A 305 -11.68 8.67 2.79
N TYR A 306 -10.62 8.02 3.25
CA TYR A 306 -10.68 7.15 4.43
C TYR A 306 -10.32 7.85 5.75
N ALA A 307 -9.49 8.91 5.73
CA ALA A 307 -9.14 9.64 6.93
C ALA A 307 -10.00 10.90 7.13
N LEU A 308 -10.29 11.61 6.04
CA LEU A 308 -10.98 12.91 6.12
C LEU A 308 -12.46 12.83 5.73
N ASN A 309 -12.95 11.71 5.18
CA ASN A 309 -14.32 11.51 4.66
C ASN A 309 -14.69 12.51 3.55
N GLU A 310 -13.72 12.92 2.74
CA GLU A 310 -13.86 13.86 1.62
C GLU A 310 -13.96 13.11 0.29
N GLU A 311 -15.03 12.32 0.11
CA GLU A 311 -15.21 11.42 -1.05
C GLU A 311 -15.16 12.17 -2.38
N THR A 312 -15.86 13.29 -2.51
CA THR A 312 -15.91 14.06 -3.76
C THR A 312 -14.53 14.56 -4.19
N ALA A 313 -13.72 14.99 -3.24
CA ALA A 313 -12.35 15.44 -3.49
C ALA A 313 -11.44 14.27 -3.88
N ALA A 314 -11.62 13.10 -3.27
CA ALA A 314 -10.90 11.88 -3.64
C ALA A 314 -11.27 11.42 -5.06
N ASP A 315 -12.56 11.38 -5.39
CA ASP A 315 -13.06 11.02 -6.73
C ASP A 315 -12.51 11.95 -7.81
N ALA A 316 -12.37 13.25 -7.52
CA ALA A 316 -11.77 14.21 -8.44
C ALA A 316 -10.31 13.89 -8.77
N ILE A 317 -9.50 13.49 -7.77
CA ILE A 317 -8.11 13.06 -8.00
C ILE A 317 -8.08 11.80 -8.86
N GLU A 318 -8.89 10.78 -8.52
CA GLU A 318 -8.92 9.52 -9.28
C GLU A 318 -9.35 9.74 -10.73
N ALA A 319 -10.37 10.56 -10.96
CA ALA A 319 -10.81 10.92 -12.31
C ALA A 319 -9.74 11.70 -13.08
N ALA A 320 -9.02 12.60 -12.43
CA ALA A 320 -7.94 13.36 -13.05
C ALA A 320 -6.74 12.46 -13.44
N VAL A 321 -6.43 11.45 -12.63
CA VAL A 321 -5.41 10.44 -12.97
C VAL A 321 -5.85 9.61 -14.18
N ASP A 322 -7.09 9.11 -14.18
CA ASP A 322 -7.64 8.35 -15.31
C ASP A 322 -7.64 9.20 -16.60
N ALA A 323 -7.97 10.50 -16.52
CA ALA A 323 -7.95 11.43 -17.65
C ALA A 323 -6.53 11.69 -18.18
N ALA A 324 -5.55 11.92 -17.31
CA ALA A 324 -4.15 12.09 -17.72
C ALA A 324 -3.60 10.84 -18.43
N LEU A 325 -3.98 9.65 -17.96
CA LEU A 325 -3.66 8.39 -18.64
C LEU A 325 -4.39 8.26 -20.00
N ALA A 326 -5.64 8.68 -20.08
CA ALA A 326 -6.41 8.68 -21.33
C ALA A 326 -5.83 9.65 -22.37
N ASP A 327 -5.25 10.79 -21.95
CA ASP A 327 -4.49 11.73 -22.79
C ASP A 327 -3.17 11.14 -23.32
N GLY A 328 -2.83 9.91 -22.94
CA GLY A 328 -1.63 9.23 -23.40
C GLY A 328 -0.34 9.59 -22.64
N MET A 329 -0.43 10.26 -21.49
CA MET A 329 0.75 10.55 -20.66
C MET A 329 1.27 9.27 -19.98
N ARG A 330 2.57 9.01 -20.07
CA ARG A 330 3.20 7.78 -19.54
C ARG A 330 4.55 8.09 -18.91
N THR A 331 4.72 7.71 -17.66
CA THR A 331 6.06 7.64 -17.04
C THR A 331 6.84 6.45 -17.59
N ALA A 332 8.13 6.37 -17.30
CA ALA A 332 9.05 5.40 -17.92
C ALA A 332 8.61 3.93 -17.70
N ASP A 333 8.03 3.63 -16.55
CA ASP A 333 7.57 2.29 -16.11
C ASP A 333 6.31 1.80 -16.84
N ILE A 334 5.50 2.72 -17.35
CA ILE A 334 4.25 2.45 -18.09
C ILE A 334 4.28 2.95 -19.53
N TYR A 335 5.47 3.24 -20.06
CA TYR A 335 5.64 3.69 -21.44
C TYR A 335 5.94 2.52 -22.37
N LEU A 336 5.17 2.40 -23.44
CA LEU A 336 5.46 1.50 -24.56
C LEU A 336 5.73 2.33 -25.81
N ALA A 337 6.82 2.02 -26.49
CA ALA A 337 7.14 2.64 -27.79
C ALA A 337 6.05 2.31 -28.83
N ASP A 338 5.90 3.19 -29.81
CA ASP A 338 4.99 3.02 -30.95
C ASP A 338 3.49 2.95 -30.62
N THR A 339 3.09 3.38 -29.42
CA THR A 339 1.67 3.43 -28.99
C THR A 339 1.01 4.79 -29.20
N GLY A 340 1.75 5.80 -29.69
CA GLY A 340 1.28 7.18 -29.80
C GLY A 340 1.24 7.93 -28.46
N CYS A 341 1.67 7.29 -27.36
CA CYS A 341 1.75 7.91 -26.04
C CYS A 341 2.98 8.83 -25.89
N THR A 342 2.88 9.80 -25.00
CA THR A 342 3.96 10.73 -24.67
C THR A 342 4.68 10.26 -23.40
N LYS A 343 5.99 10.00 -23.50
CA LYS A 343 6.82 9.71 -22.33
C LYS A 343 7.10 10.99 -21.55
N VAL A 344 6.81 10.98 -20.25
CA VAL A 344 6.94 12.16 -19.37
C VAL A 344 7.70 11.81 -18.10
N GLY A 345 8.24 12.83 -17.43
CA GLY A 345 8.83 12.73 -16.11
C GLY A 345 7.80 12.86 -14.98
N THR A 346 8.30 12.81 -13.73
CA THR A 346 7.51 12.88 -12.50
C THR A 346 6.66 14.16 -12.44
N GLN A 347 7.28 15.33 -12.69
CA GLN A 347 6.58 16.62 -12.66
C GLN A 347 5.57 16.75 -13.80
N ASP A 348 5.95 16.39 -15.02
CA ASP A 348 5.07 16.52 -16.18
C ASP A 348 3.83 15.63 -16.06
N MET A 349 3.98 14.43 -15.45
CA MET A 349 2.84 13.56 -15.13
C MET A 349 1.91 14.23 -14.13
N THR A 350 2.46 14.83 -13.08
CA THR A 350 1.66 15.58 -12.09
C THR A 350 0.97 16.79 -12.73
N ASP A 351 1.66 17.52 -13.61
CA ASP A 351 1.07 18.64 -14.35
C ASP A 351 -0.07 18.17 -15.28
N ALA A 352 0.03 16.95 -15.82
CA ALA A 352 -1.06 16.36 -16.58
C ALA A 352 -2.29 16.09 -15.70
N VAL A 353 -2.10 15.52 -14.50
CA VAL A 353 -3.17 15.32 -13.53
C VAL A 353 -3.80 16.65 -13.11
N LEU A 354 -2.97 17.67 -12.80
CA LEU A 354 -3.46 19.00 -12.38
C LEU A 354 -4.28 19.73 -13.44
N ARG A 355 -4.11 19.43 -14.72
CA ARG A 355 -4.94 20.01 -15.81
C ARG A 355 -6.38 19.49 -15.80
N HIS A 356 -6.64 18.37 -15.13
CA HIS A 356 -7.95 17.72 -15.05
C HIS A 356 -8.64 17.91 -13.69
N LEU A 357 -8.00 18.59 -12.75
CA LEU A 357 -8.58 19.00 -11.46
C LEU A 357 -9.21 20.40 -11.56
#